data_64589518ade0f7787539d1057f5f1461
#
_entry.id   64589518ade0f7787539d1057f5f1461
#
_cell.length_a   1.000
_cell.length_b   1.000
_cell.length_c   1.000
_cell.angle_alpha   90.00
_cell.angle_beta   90.00
_cell.angle_gamma   90.00
#
_symmetry.space_group_name_H-M   'P 1'
#
loop_
_entity.id
_entity.type
_entity.pdbx_description
1 polymer ?
#
loop_
_entity_poly.entity_id
_entity_poly.type
_entity_poly.pdbx_seq_one_letter_code
_entity_poly.pdbx_strand_id
1 'polypeptide(L)'
;MSSFSSENDQAREDNVLERIAQIVGRRNIPSGEIHIGDDAAVLSPFLGQVVVSTDVAVYGVHLEIDLFSLEDLGFKAVTSALSDLAAMGAHPRGLTVAVSAPPGVDLEQLHRGIALASEVTGCPVVGGDLSSASDISVAVSVFGEVPLAQAVLRTGARSGDEIFVTGVLGRASAGLRLRRGGAALEDELVQAQCRPLPRLDEGVAARESGASAMMDLSDGIGLDLHRLATASNVGFAVTQIPVAVGATLQEAISGGEDYELLITTSDPEKLRSTFLERGLKAPISIGTIVSDPASRTLEGHPFEKQGWEHQL
;
A
#
# COMPACT_ATOMS: atom_id res chain seq x y z
N MET A 1 -4.58 33.68 22.44
CA MET A 1 -4.44 33.18 23.82
C MET A 1 -5.44 32.06 23.97
N SER A 2 -4.97 30.83 23.90
CA SER A 2 -5.77 29.61 24.01
C SER A 2 -6.23 29.45 25.45
N SER A 3 -7.53 29.37 25.64
CA SER A 3 -8.14 28.95 26.91
C SER A 3 -7.67 27.54 27.22
N PHE A 4 -7.11 27.34 28.40
CA PHE A 4 -6.80 26.04 28.96
C PHE A 4 -8.01 25.12 28.83
N SER A 5 -7.84 23.93 28.27
CA SER A 5 -8.84 22.86 28.31
C SER A 5 -9.25 22.63 29.77
N SER A 6 -10.54 22.50 30.02
CA SER A 6 -11.02 22.20 31.37
C SER A 6 -10.59 20.79 31.77
N GLU A 7 -10.46 20.49 33.07
CA GLU A 7 -10.19 19.14 33.60
C GLU A 7 -11.13 18.08 33.01
N ASN A 8 -12.33 18.49 32.61
CA ASN A 8 -13.32 17.61 31.97
C ASN A 8 -12.97 17.26 30.50
N ASP A 9 -12.25 18.12 29.80
CA ASP A 9 -11.80 17.87 28.41
C ASP A 9 -10.55 16.99 28.40
N GLN A 10 -9.63 17.19 29.37
CA GLN A 10 -8.46 16.34 29.57
C GLN A 10 -8.87 14.89 29.91
N ALA A 11 -9.82 14.72 30.85
CA ALA A 11 -10.37 13.40 31.17
C ALA A 11 -11.09 12.73 29.99
N ARG A 12 -11.63 13.52 29.04
CA ARG A 12 -12.21 13.01 27.79
C ARG A 12 -11.14 12.50 26.81
N GLU A 13 -10.06 13.23 26.64
CA GLU A 13 -8.95 12.85 25.76
C GLU A 13 -8.28 11.59 26.26
N ASP A 14 -7.90 11.51 27.54
CA ASP A 14 -7.32 10.32 28.17
C ASP A 14 -8.21 9.07 28.00
N ASN A 15 -9.53 9.22 28.17
CA ASN A 15 -10.49 8.13 27.97
C ASN A 15 -10.57 7.67 26.50
N VAL A 16 -10.42 8.57 25.53
CA VAL A 16 -10.41 8.23 24.09
C VAL A 16 -9.12 7.49 23.76
N LEU A 17 -7.98 7.98 24.21
CA LEU A 17 -6.67 7.34 24.01
C LEU A 17 -6.63 5.94 24.61
N GLU A 18 -7.18 5.75 25.81
CA GLU A 18 -7.24 4.45 26.47
C GLU A 18 -8.09 3.45 25.67
N ARG A 19 -9.25 3.86 25.15
CA ARG A 19 -10.09 3.02 24.30
C ARG A 19 -9.43 2.67 22.97
N ILE A 20 -8.78 3.64 22.33
CA ILE A 20 -8.01 3.41 21.11
C ILE A 20 -6.89 2.42 21.38
N ALA A 21 -6.12 2.59 22.46
CA ALA A 21 -5.06 1.67 22.82
C ALA A 21 -5.58 0.24 23.06
N GLN A 22 -6.81 0.07 23.55
CA GLN A 22 -7.47 -1.23 23.67
C GLN A 22 -7.87 -1.80 22.30
N ILE A 23 -8.35 -0.97 21.38
CA ILE A 23 -8.78 -1.39 20.03
C ILE A 23 -7.61 -1.83 19.17
N VAL A 24 -6.55 -1.02 19.07
CA VAL A 24 -5.38 -1.35 18.21
C VAL A 24 -4.49 -2.44 18.80
N GLY A 25 -4.77 -2.86 20.01
CA GLY A 25 -4.43 -4.12 20.64
C GLY A 25 -2.95 -4.45 20.79
N ARG A 26 -2.53 -4.64 22.01
CA ARG A 26 -1.19 -5.09 22.40
C ARG A 26 -1.08 -6.61 22.46
N ARG A 27 -1.54 -7.30 21.43
CA ARG A 27 -1.46 -8.77 21.45
C ARG A 27 -0.03 -9.20 21.13
N ASN A 28 0.61 -9.91 22.06
CA ASN A 28 1.92 -10.55 21.87
C ASN A 28 3.09 -9.60 21.56
N ILE A 29 3.27 -8.55 22.37
CA ILE A 29 4.47 -7.71 22.27
C ILE A 29 5.71 -8.57 22.54
N PRO A 30 6.71 -8.59 21.64
CA PRO A 30 7.94 -9.34 21.84
C PRO A 30 8.65 -8.90 23.12
N SER A 31 9.35 -9.85 23.77
CA SER A 31 10.08 -9.52 24.99
C SER A 31 11.15 -8.46 24.74
N GLY A 32 11.11 -7.39 25.52
CA GLY A 32 12.03 -6.26 25.40
C GLY A 32 11.59 -5.15 24.46
N GLU A 33 10.44 -5.31 23.79
CA GLU A 33 9.81 -4.21 23.05
C GLU A 33 8.86 -3.41 23.94
N ILE A 34 8.72 -2.12 23.62
CA ILE A 34 7.75 -1.19 24.19
C ILE A 34 6.93 -0.64 23.02
N HIS A 35 5.62 -0.77 23.08
CA HIS A 35 4.70 -0.24 22.10
C HIS A 35 3.89 0.92 22.70
N ILE A 36 2.64 1.13 22.28
CA ILE A 36 1.74 2.20 22.74
C ILE A 36 1.70 2.24 24.29
N GLY A 37 1.85 3.44 24.84
CA GLY A 37 1.69 3.74 26.26
C GLY A 37 2.95 4.33 26.93
N ASP A 38 3.95 4.67 26.14
CA ASP A 38 5.12 5.46 26.55
C ASP A 38 5.35 6.56 25.51
N ASP A 39 6.27 7.49 25.73
CA ASP A 39 6.56 8.61 24.83
C ASP A 39 7.04 8.14 23.45
N ALA A 40 7.65 6.96 23.35
CA ALA A 40 8.10 6.36 22.11
C ALA A 40 8.11 4.83 22.18
N ALA A 41 7.94 4.18 21.04
CA ALA A 41 8.10 2.74 20.92
C ALA A 41 9.58 2.33 20.94
N VAL A 42 9.86 1.19 21.58
CA VAL A 42 11.18 0.53 21.51
C VAL A 42 10.98 -0.80 20.80
N LEU A 43 11.63 -0.96 19.64
CA LEU A 43 11.57 -2.18 18.85
C LEU A 43 12.83 -3.01 19.05
N SER A 44 12.73 -4.30 18.85
CA SER A 44 13.89 -5.21 18.81
C SER A 44 14.88 -4.75 17.73
N PRO A 45 16.19 -5.00 17.91
CA PRO A 45 17.18 -4.62 16.92
C PRO A 45 16.88 -5.15 15.53
N PHE A 46 17.06 -4.33 14.51
CA PHE A 46 17.00 -4.73 13.12
C PHE A 46 18.29 -5.48 12.77
N LEU A 47 18.16 -6.64 12.12
CA LEU A 47 19.30 -7.47 11.69
C LEU A 47 19.81 -7.08 10.31
N GLY A 48 18.99 -6.40 9.52
CA GLY A 48 19.28 -5.91 8.18
C GLY A 48 19.18 -4.40 8.05
N GLN A 49 18.83 -3.93 6.86
CA GLN A 49 18.58 -2.51 6.60
C GLN A 49 17.13 -2.16 6.93
N VAL A 50 16.96 -1.03 7.61
CA VAL A 50 15.63 -0.48 7.87
C VAL A 50 15.07 0.14 6.58
N VAL A 51 13.84 -0.22 6.24
CA VAL A 51 13.04 0.41 5.19
C VAL A 51 11.93 1.20 5.87
N VAL A 52 11.77 2.46 5.49
CA VAL A 52 10.78 3.37 6.08
C VAL A 52 9.99 4.04 4.97
N SER A 53 8.68 4.09 5.10
CA SER A 53 7.82 4.91 4.26
C SER A 53 6.76 5.61 5.09
N THR A 54 6.15 6.65 4.53
CA THR A 54 5.02 7.37 5.12
C THR A 54 4.02 7.71 4.04
N ASP A 55 2.76 7.37 4.30
CA ASP A 55 1.64 7.65 3.43
C ASP A 55 0.54 8.41 4.17
N VAL A 56 -0.28 9.18 3.46
CA VAL A 56 -1.38 9.96 4.04
C VAL A 56 -2.68 9.67 3.31
N ALA A 57 -3.65 9.12 4.00
CA ALA A 57 -5.00 8.98 3.51
C ALA A 57 -5.87 10.15 4.01
N VAL A 58 -6.51 10.85 3.07
CA VAL A 58 -7.43 11.95 3.35
C VAL A 58 -8.85 11.51 2.99
N TYR A 59 -9.77 11.62 3.96
CA TYR A 59 -11.17 11.29 3.74
C TYR A 59 -11.82 12.28 2.79
N GLY A 60 -12.50 11.77 1.77
CA GLY A 60 -13.03 12.59 0.67
C GLY A 60 -12.08 12.71 -0.54
N VAL A 61 -10.80 12.32 -0.39
CA VAL A 61 -9.82 12.26 -1.51
C VAL A 61 -9.53 10.81 -1.87
N HIS A 62 -8.99 10.03 -0.92
CA HIS A 62 -8.62 8.63 -1.13
C HIS A 62 -9.78 7.65 -0.87
N LEU A 63 -10.83 8.13 -0.19
CA LEU A 63 -12.05 7.37 0.07
C LEU A 63 -13.25 8.33 0.12
N GLU A 64 -14.32 8.04 -0.64
CA GLU A 64 -15.50 8.91 -0.70
C GLU A 64 -16.35 8.79 0.57
N ILE A 65 -16.64 9.92 1.20
CA ILE A 65 -17.31 10.05 2.50
C ILE A 65 -18.68 9.34 2.54
N ASP A 66 -19.48 9.52 1.49
CA ASP A 66 -20.86 9.00 1.45
C ASP A 66 -20.93 7.51 1.04
N LEU A 67 -19.82 6.94 0.59
CA LEU A 67 -19.77 5.58 0.07
C LEU A 67 -19.12 4.58 1.02
N PHE A 68 -18.21 5.04 1.87
CA PHE A 68 -17.36 4.20 2.70
C PHE A 68 -17.28 4.71 4.13
N SER A 69 -16.99 3.83 5.06
CA SER A 69 -16.92 4.14 6.49
C SER A 69 -15.53 4.65 6.94
N LEU A 70 -15.47 5.19 8.15
CA LEU A 70 -14.20 5.51 8.80
C LEU A 70 -13.36 4.25 9.07
N GLU A 71 -14.00 3.09 9.28
CA GLU A 71 -13.31 1.81 9.41
C GLU A 71 -12.58 1.43 8.11
N ASP A 72 -13.23 1.63 6.97
CA ASP A 72 -12.61 1.39 5.65
C ASP A 72 -11.45 2.36 5.42
N LEU A 73 -11.57 3.63 5.83
CA LEU A 73 -10.47 4.60 5.76
C LEU A 73 -9.28 4.16 6.61
N GLY A 74 -9.51 3.75 7.85
CA GLY A 74 -8.45 3.27 8.74
C GLY A 74 -7.74 2.04 8.20
N PHE A 75 -8.51 1.09 7.63
CA PHE A 75 -7.96 -0.09 6.99
C PHE A 75 -7.08 0.27 5.78
N LYS A 76 -7.63 1.05 4.85
CA LYS A 76 -6.95 1.45 3.62
C LYS A 76 -5.68 2.26 3.90
N ALA A 77 -5.70 3.18 4.86
CA ALA A 77 -4.53 3.97 5.22
C ALA A 77 -3.33 3.11 5.64
N VAL A 78 -3.58 2.05 6.40
CA VAL A 78 -2.52 1.12 6.82
C VAL A 78 -2.03 0.28 5.66
N THR A 79 -2.94 -0.28 4.87
CA THR A 79 -2.58 -1.23 3.82
C THR A 79 -1.93 -0.56 2.62
N SER A 80 -2.29 0.68 2.29
CA SER A 80 -1.60 1.47 1.26
C SER A 80 -0.15 1.77 1.68
N ALA A 81 0.08 2.24 2.89
CA ALA A 81 1.43 2.49 3.38
C ALA A 81 2.31 1.22 3.41
N LEU A 82 1.73 0.06 3.75
CA LEU A 82 2.44 -1.21 3.74
C LEU A 82 2.78 -1.71 2.33
N SER A 83 2.08 -1.22 1.30
CA SER A 83 2.40 -1.52 -0.11
C SER A 83 3.80 -1.06 -0.50
N ASP A 84 4.28 0.05 0.06
CA ASP A 84 5.66 0.51 -0.16
C ASP A 84 6.69 -0.47 0.40
N LEU A 85 6.43 -1.09 1.55
CA LEU A 85 7.30 -2.14 2.08
C LEU A 85 7.30 -3.38 1.19
N ALA A 86 6.13 -3.77 0.68
CA ALA A 86 6.00 -4.85 -0.29
C ALA A 86 6.81 -4.55 -1.56
N ALA A 87 6.72 -3.31 -2.09
CA ALA A 87 7.46 -2.85 -3.26
C ALA A 87 8.99 -2.90 -3.09
N MET A 88 9.49 -2.87 -1.86
CA MET A 88 10.91 -2.98 -1.52
C MET A 88 11.32 -4.42 -1.15
N GLY A 89 10.38 -5.36 -1.11
CA GLY A 89 10.60 -6.73 -0.64
C GLY A 89 10.93 -6.81 0.86
N ALA A 90 10.42 -5.87 1.66
CA ALA A 90 10.70 -5.77 3.08
C ALA A 90 9.69 -6.55 3.94
N HIS A 91 10.17 -7.10 5.05
CA HIS A 91 9.30 -7.63 6.10
C HIS A 91 8.84 -6.48 7.01
N PRO A 92 7.54 -6.29 7.25
CA PRO A 92 7.06 -5.26 8.16
C PRO A 92 7.47 -5.57 9.61
N ARG A 93 7.82 -4.51 10.37
CA ARG A 93 8.25 -4.60 11.76
C ARG A 93 7.36 -3.80 12.71
N GLY A 94 6.67 -2.78 12.20
CA GLY A 94 5.78 -1.94 12.97
C GLY A 94 5.31 -0.74 12.18
N LEU A 95 4.28 -0.08 12.68
CA LEU A 95 3.77 1.16 12.12
C LEU A 95 3.32 2.13 13.21
N THR A 96 3.38 3.42 12.90
CA THR A 96 2.78 4.48 13.70
C THR A 96 1.70 5.19 12.91
N VAL A 97 0.65 5.64 13.60
CA VAL A 97 -0.50 6.29 12.97
C VAL A 97 -0.75 7.65 13.62
N ALA A 98 -0.63 8.73 12.85
CA ALA A 98 -1.07 10.05 13.27
C ALA A 98 -2.42 10.37 12.60
N VAL A 99 -3.43 10.65 13.43
CA VAL A 99 -4.78 11.00 12.98
C VAL A 99 -5.07 12.44 13.30
N SER A 100 -5.55 13.19 12.31
CA SER A 100 -6.16 14.50 12.54
C SER A 100 -7.63 14.47 12.10
N ALA A 101 -8.53 15.03 12.93
CA ALA A 101 -9.96 14.97 12.66
C ALA A 101 -10.72 16.13 13.35
N PRO A 102 -11.90 16.50 12.83
CA PRO A 102 -12.81 17.41 13.52
C PRO A 102 -13.30 16.83 14.86
N PRO A 103 -13.62 17.69 15.84
CA PRO A 103 -14.27 17.23 17.07
C PRO A 103 -15.58 16.48 16.80
N GLY A 104 -15.78 15.36 17.49
CA GLY A 104 -17.00 14.54 17.38
C GLY A 104 -16.95 13.42 16.33
N VAL A 105 -15.87 13.27 15.62
CA VAL A 105 -15.64 12.12 14.73
C VAL A 105 -15.51 10.83 15.54
N ASP A 106 -16.10 9.74 15.06
CA ASP A 106 -15.96 8.41 15.67
C ASP A 106 -14.55 7.81 15.41
N LEU A 107 -13.60 8.25 16.25
CA LEU A 107 -12.22 7.77 16.18
C LEU A 107 -12.10 6.27 16.51
N GLU A 108 -13.03 5.72 17.30
CA GLU A 108 -13.03 4.27 17.58
C GLU A 108 -13.35 3.46 16.32
N GLN A 109 -14.30 3.93 15.49
CA GLN A 109 -14.60 3.29 14.21
C GLN A 109 -13.38 3.29 13.29
N LEU A 110 -12.68 4.42 13.18
CA LEU A 110 -11.47 4.55 12.38
C LEU A 110 -10.37 3.59 12.87
N HIS A 111 -10.14 3.54 14.19
CA HIS A 111 -9.11 2.67 14.77
C HIS A 111 -9.46 1.18 14.72
N ARG A 112 -10.74 0.81 14.64
CA ARG A 112 -11.12 -0.59 14.33
C ARG A 112 -10.61 -1.02 12.96
N GLY A 113 -10.69 -0.13 11.95
CA GLY A 113 -10.11 -0.40 10.63
C GLY A 113 -8.59 -0.55 10.66
N ILE A 114 -7.91 0.34 11.39
CA ILE A 114 -6.45 0.26 11.62
C ILE A 114 -6.08 -1.06 12.30
N ALA A 115 -6.80 -1.45 13.35
CA ALA A 115 -6.55 -2.70 14.06
C ALA A 115 -6.77 -3.93 13.18
N LEU A 116 -7.83 -3.94 12.37
CA LEU A 116 -8.11 -5.01 11.42
C LEU A 116 -7.00 -5.13 10.37
N ALA A 117 -6.53 -4.02 9.81
CA ALA A 117 -5.42 -4.02 8.86
C ALA A 117 -4.12 -4.53 9.51
N SER A 118 -3.83 -4.09 10.74
CA SER A 118 -2.68 -4.58 11.54
C SER A 118 -2.76 -6.10 11.78
N GLU A 119 -3.94 -6.62 12.08
CA GLU A 119 -4.16 -8.06 12.30
C GLU A 119 -3.94 -8.87 11.00
N VAL A 120 -4.56 -8.44 9.90
CA VAL A 120 -4.48 -9.13 8.61
C VAL A 120 -3.06 -9.12 8.03
N THR A 121 -2.33 -8.03 8.20
CA THR A 121 -0.97 -7.88 7.66
C THR A 121 0.12 -8.37 8.62
N GLY A 122 -0.22 -8.63 9.88
CA GLY A 122 0.73 -8.99 10.92
C GLY A 122 1.67 -7.84 11.33
N CYS A 123 1.43 -6.60 10.87
CA CYS A 123 2.24 -5.43 11.19
C CYS A 123 1.66 -4.71 12.43
N PRO A 124 2.33 -4.70 13.59
CA PRO A 124 1.78 -4.11 14.80
C PRO A 124 1.75 -2.58 14.75
N VAL A 125 0.68 -1.99 15.29
CA VAL A 125 0.66 -0.56 15.62
C VAL A 125 1.48 -0.35 16.88
N VAL A 126 2.59 0.39 16.75
CA VAL A 126 3.53 0.58 17.85
C VAL A 126 3.41 1.94 18.51
N GLY A 127 2.75 2.91 17.86
CA GLY A 127 2.57 4.27 18.37
C GLY A 127 1.66 5.09 17.47
N GLY A 128 1.48 6.36 17.82
CA GLY A 128 0.69 7.29 17.03
C GLY A 128 0.45 8.61 17.73
N ASP A 129 -0.36 9.46 17.09
CA ASP A 129 -0.74 10.78 17.60
C ASP A 129 -2.18 11.11 17.22
N LEU A 130 -2.84 11.96 18.01
CA LEU A 130 -4.17 12.48 17.74
C LEU A 130 -4.16 14.01 17.77
N SER A 131 -4.70 14.63 16.75
CA SER A 131 -4.79 16.08 16.65
C SER A 131 -6.16 16.54 16.15
N SER A 132 -6.61 17.71 16.59
CA SER A 132 -7.81 18.35 16.05
C SER A 132 -7.49 19.08 14.74
N ALA A 133 -8.32 18.87 13.70
CA ALA A 133 -8.22 19.55 12.41
C ALA A 133 -9.60 19.75 11.78
N SER A 134 -9.68 20.48 10.64
CA SER A 134 -10.91 20.67 9.87
C SER A 134 -11.33 19.42 9.10
N ASP A 135 -10.36 18.62 8.67
CA ASP A 135 -10.54 17.47 7.80
C ASP A 135 -9.99 16.21 8.46
N ILE A 136 -10.51 15.05 8.04
CA ILE A 136 -10.01 13.76 8.54
C ILE A 136 -8.84 13.33 7.66
N SER A 137 -7.66 13.20 8.27
CA SER A 137 -6.49 12.60 7.63
C SER A 137 -5.80 11.60 8.54
N VAL A 138 -5.25 10.56 7.93
CA VAL A 138 -4.56 9.45 8.60
C VAL A 138 -3.19 9.33 7.96
N ALA A 139 -2.15 9.76 8.66
CA ALA A 139 -0.77 9.56 8.26
C ALA A 139 -0.23 8.29 8.90
N VAL A 140 0.25 7.35 8.08
CA VAL A 140 0.81 6.08 8.53
C VAL A 140 2.28 6.02 8.16
N SER A 141 3.15 5.89 9.16
CA SER A 141 4.58 5.61 8.93
C SER A 141 4.85 4.14 9.21
N VAL A 142 5.43 3.46 8.25
CA VAL A 142 5.71 2.02 8.30
C VAL A 142 7.21 1.75 8.38
N PHE A 143 7.58 0.77 9.18
CA PHE A 143 8.96 0.33 9.39
C PHE A 143 9.08 -1.13 8.97
N GLY A 144 10.00 -1.41 8.06
CA GLY A 144 10.30 -2.76 7.60
C GLY A 144 11.79 -3.06 7.63
N GLU A 145 12.11 -4.30 7.34
CA GLU A 145 13.48 -4.80 7.31
C GLU A 145 13.75 -5.62 6.06
N VAL A 146 14.89 -5.38 5.44
CA VAL A 146 15.44 -6.23 4.37
C VAL A 146 16.84 -6.70 4.72
N PRO A 147 17.30 -7.87 4.27
CA PRO A 147 18.70 -8.25 4.41
C PRO A 147 19.62 -7.20 3.77
N LEU A 148 20.85 -7.10 4.27
CA LEU A 148 21.80 -6.09 3.82
C LEU A 148 21.99 -6.10 2.29
N ALA A 149 21.82 -4.95 1.66
CA ALA A 149 21.94 -4.71 0.22
C ALA A 149 20.97 -5.56 -0.66
N GLN A 150 19.82 -5.97 -0.12
CA GLN A 150 18.82 -6.75 -0.85
C GLN A 150 17.49 -6.04 -1.10
N ALA A 151 17.35 -4.76 -0.71
CA ALA A 151 16.16 -4.00 -1.07
C ALA A 151 16.01 -3.95 -2.60
N VAL A 152 14.84 -4.29 -3.12
CA VAL A 152 14.54 -4.13 -4.54
C VAL A 152 14.15 -2.68 -4.79
N LEU A 153 14.72 -2.06 -5.81
CA LEU A 153 14.51 -0.65 -6.11
C LEU A 153 13.69 -0.48 -7.40
N ARG A 154 13.20 0.72 -7.64
CA ARG A 154 12.62 1.12 -8.94
C ARG A 154 13.68 1.20 -10.05
N THR A 155 14.96 1.33 -9.66
CA THR A 155 16.11 1.32 -10.55
C THR A 155 16.69 -0.07 -10.64
N GLY A 156 17.14 -0.48 -11.82
CA GLY A 156 17.80 -1.78 -11.98
C GLY A 156 17.22 -2.67 -13.06
N ALA A 157 16.07 -2.31 -13.64
CA ALA A 157 15.52 -2.98 -14.82
C ALA A 157 16.49 -2.87 -16.00
N ARG A 158 16.67 -3.96 -16.74
CA ARG A 158 17.61 -4.07 -17.84
C ARG A 158 16.94 -4.57 -19.12
N SER A 159 17.43 -4.13 -20.27
CA SER A 159 16.96 -4.64 -21.55
C SER A 159 17.01 -6.17 -21.58
N GLY A 160 15.89 -6.79 -21.95
CA GLY A 160 15.71 -8.24 -21.95
C GLY A 160 15.02 -8.79 -20.69
N ASP A 161 14.89 -8.01 -19.61
CA ASP A 161 14.10 -8.42 -18.46
C ASP A 161 12.63 -8.59 -18.87
N GLU A 162 11.99 -9.62 -18.35
CA GLU A 162 10.54 -9.83 -18.47
C GLU A 162 9.81 -9.00 -17.40
N ILE A 163 8.66 -8.44 -17.76
CA ILE A 163 7.83 -7.61 -16.90
C ILE A 163 6.65 -8.43 -16.38
N PHE A 164 6.42 -8.38 -15.08
CA PHE A 164 5.34 -9.09 -14.42
C PHE A 164 4.49 -8.17 -13.55
N VAL A 165 3.24 -8.57 -13.32
CA VAL A 165 2.38 -8.04 -12.27
C VAL A 165 1.87 -9.18 -11.39
N THR A 166 1.66 -8.93 -10.11
CA THR A 166 1.24 -9.96 -9.13
C THR A 166 -0.21 -10.38 -9.27
N GLY A 167 -1.05 -9.56 -9.91
CA GLY A 167 -2.47 -9.86 -10.10
C GLY A 167 -3.12 -9.14 -11.27
N VAL A 168 -4.44 -9.26 -11.37
CA VAL A 168 -5.26 -8.55 -12.37
C VAL A 168 -5.49 -7.12 -11.93
N LEU A 169 -5.57 -6.19 -12.89
CA LEU A 169 -5.62 -4.75 -12.66
C LEU A 169 -7.01 -4.17 -12.91
N GLY A 170 -7.25 -2.99 -12.33
CA GLY A 170 -8.51 -2.25 -12.45
C GLY A 170 -9.57 -2.64 -11.42
N ARG A 171 -9.24 -3.48 -10.43
CA ARG A 171 -10.18 -3.92 -9.40
C ARG A 171 -10.68 -2.76 -8.55
N ALA A 172 -9.77 -1.92 -8.07
CA ALA A 172 -10.11 -0.79 -7.21
C ALA A 172 -10.98 0.24 -7.93
N SER A 173 -10.60 0.64 -9.13
CA SER A 173 -11.35 1.62 -9.94
C SER A 173 -12.73 1.10 -10.35
N ALA A 174 -12.83 -0.18 -10.77
CA ALA A 174 -14.11 -0.84 -11.04
C ALA A 174 -14.99 -0.92 -9.79
N GLY A 175 -14.40 -1.23 -8.64
CA GLY A 175 -15.08 -1.26 -7.35
C GLY A 175 -15.70 0.09 -6.97
N LEU A 176 -14.95 1.18 -7.15
CA LEU A 176 -15.46 2.53 -6.93
C LEU A 176 -16.64 2.86 -7.85
N ARG A 177 -16.51 2.54 -9.15
CA ARG A 177 -17.60 2.73 -10.12
C ARG A 177 -18.84 1.95 -9.73
N LEU A 178 -18.69 0.66 -9.35
CA LEU A 178 -19.80 -0.18 -8.91
C LEU A 178 -20.45 0.36 -7.64
N ARG A 179 -19.64 0.80 -6.66
CA ARG A 179 -20.13 1.36 -5.41
C ARG A 179 -20.92 2.64 -5.61
N ARG A 180 -20.46 3.52 -6.50
CA ARG A 180 -21.22 4.71 -6.95
C ARG A 180 -22.53 4.33 -7.63
N GLY A 181 -22.59 3.16 -8.29
CA GLY A 181 -23.79 2.57 -8.87
C GLY A 181 -24.70 1.87 -7.87
N GLY A 182 -24.39 1.86 -6.58
CA GLY A 182 -25.19 1.25 -5.52
C GLY A 182 -24.88 -0.22 -5.21
N ALA A 183 -23.75 -0.76 -5.70
CA ALA A 183 -23.29 -2.10 -5.32
C ALA A 183 -23.07 -2.23 -3.82
N ALA A 184 -23.27 -3.45 -3.28
CA ALA A 184 -23.06 -3.75 -1.88
C ALA A 184 -21.58 -3.60 -1.47
N LEU A 185 -21.32 -3.34 -0.18
CA LEU A 185 -19.95 -3.26 0.33
C LEU A 185 -19.22 -4.59 0.25
N GLU A 186 -19.95 -5.70 0.31
CA GLU A 186 -19.43 -7.08 0.24
C GLU A 186 -19.02 -7.53 -1.18
N ASP A 187 -19.30 -6.73 -2.21
CA ASP A 187 -18.83 -7.00 -3.57
C ASP A 187 -17.30 -7.02 -3.60
N GLU A 188 -16.72 -8.04 -4.25
CA GLU A 188 -15.26 -8.26 -4.25
C GLU A 188 -14.47 -7.08 -4.85
N LEU A 189 -15.01 -6.41 -5.87
CA LEU A 189 -14.38 -5.25 -6.48
C LEU A 189 -14.50 -4.03 -5.55
N VAL A 190 -15.64 -3.86 -4.88
CA VAL A 190 -15.83 -2.81 -3.88
C VAL A 190 -14.89 -3.00 -2.71
N GLN A 191 -14.70 -4.25 -2.25
CA GLN A 191 -13.71 -4.57 -1.22
C GLN A 191 -12.28 -4.28 -1.69
N ALA A 192 -11.94 -4.54 -2.94
CA ALA A 192 -10.63 -4.20 -3.48
C ALA A 192 -10.35 -2.68 -3.45
N GLN A 193 -11.38 -1.83 -3.55
CA GLN A 193 -11.25 -0.39 -3.44
C GLN A 193 -11.06 0.09 -1.98
N CYS A 194 -11.90 -0.38 -1.06
CA CYS A 194 -11.89 0.15 0.31
C CYS A 194 -10.97 -0.61 1.27
N ARG A 195 -10.66 -1.88 0.96
CA ARG A 195 -9.81 -2.75 1.79
C ARG A 195 -8.77 -3.49 0.96
N PRO A 196 -7.90 -2.79 0.20
CA PRO A 196 -6.85 -3.43 -0.57
C PRO A 196 -5.89 -4.19 0.34
N LEU A 197 -5.26 -5.24 -0.18
CA LEU A 197 -4.26 -6.01 0.57
C LEU A 197 -2.88 -5.82 -0.06
N PRO A 198 -1.88 -5.37 0.71
CA PRO A 198 -0.52 -5.21 0.23
C PRO A 198 0.10 -6.58 -0.10
N ARG A 199 0.90 -6.66 -1.14
CA ARG A 199 1.56 -7.87 -1.64
C ARG A 199 2.88 -8.16 -0.90
N LEU A 200 2.83 -8.22 0.44
CA LEU A 200 4.03 -8.35 1.29
C LEU A 200 4.82 -9.63 1.00
N ASP A 201 4.15 -10.78 0.96
CA ASP A 201 4.80 -12.07 0.71
C ASP A 201 5.28 -12.18 -0.73
N GLU A 202 4.54 -11.63 -1.70
CA GLU A 202 4.94 -11.55 -3.10
C GLU A 202 6.17 -10.66 -3.28
N GLY A 203 6.25 -9.53 -2.56
CA GLY A 203 7.42 -8.66 -2.56
C GLY A 203 8.67 -9.36 -2.05
N VAL A 204 8.55 -10.10 -0.95
CA VAL A 204 9.65 -10.92 -0.41
C VAL A 204 10.05 -12.01 -1.40
N ALA A 205 9.08 -12.71 -2.02
CA ALA A 205 9.35 -13.75 -3.01
C ALA A 205 10.07 -13.18 -4.25
N ALA A 206 9.66 -12.02 -4.73
CA ALA A 206 10.32 -11.32 -5.84
C ALA A 206 11.75 -10.94 -5.50
N ARG A 207 12.02 -10.41 -4.31
CA ARG A 207 13.37 -10.13 -3.82
C ARG A 207 14.24 -11.39 -3.78
N GLU A 208 13.75 -12.48 -3.21
CA GLU A 208 14.49 -13.74 -3.09
C GLU A 208 14.74 -14.42 -4.44
N SER A 209 13.86 -14.22 -5.40
CA SER A 209 14.08 -14.68 -6.78
C SER A 209 15.12 -13.85 -7.53
N GLY A 210 15.48 -12.65 -7.02
CA GLY A 210 16.43 -11.76 -7.65
C GLY A 210 15.79 -10.82 -8.68
N ALA A 211 14.59 -10.31 -8.39
CA ALA A 211 13.97 -9.25 -9.17
C ALA A 211 14.94 -8.08 -9.40
N SER A 212 15.03 -7.60 -10.63
CA SER A 212 15.96 -6.53 -11.03
C SER A 212 15.45 -5.14 -10.66
N ALA A 213 14.14 -4.92 -10.78
CA ALA A 213 13.45 -3.76 -10.26
C ALA A 213 12.02 -4.12 -9.83
N MET A 214 11.47 -3.31 -8.91
CA MET A 214 10.11 -3.50 -8.42
C MET A 214 9.53 -2.18 -7.93
N MET A 215 8.22 -2.04 -8.04
CA MET A 215 7.41 -1.01 -7.38
C MET A 215 5.97 -1.52 -7.24
N ASP A 216 5.17 -0.87 -6.43
CA ASP A 216 3.74 -1.12 -6.38
C ASP A 216 2.98 -0.30 -7.44
N LEU A 217 1.73 -0.68 -7.68
CA LEU A 217 0.81 -0.02 -8.60
C LEU A 217 -0.22 0.77 -7.80
N SER A 218 0.12 2.02 -7.46
CA SER A 218 -0.71 2.95 -6.70
C SER A 218 -1.46 3.95 -7.58
N ASP A 219 -0.87 4.38 -8.69
CA ASP A 219 -1.44 5.41 -9.58
C ASP A 219 -1.94 4.85 -10.92
N GLY A 220 -1.76 3.55 -11.12
CA GLY A 220 -2.11 2.81 -12.33
C GLY A 220 -0.91 2.49 -13.20
N ILE A 221 -0.97 1.31 -13.87
CA ILE A 221 0.17 0.80 -14.65
C ILE A 221 0.59 1.75 -15.78
N GLY A 222 -0.34 2.54 -16.31
CA GLY A 222 -0.05 3.55 -17.35
C GLY A 222 0.83 4.71 -16.86
N LEU A 223 0.99 4.89 -15.55
CA LEU A 223 1.90 5.88 -14.96
C LEU A 223 3.08 5.18 -14.28
N ASP A 224 2.84 4.16 -13.49
CA ASP A 224 3.85 3.52 -12.66
C ASP A 224 4.90 2.77 -13.47
N LEU A 225 4.52 2.07 -14.56
CA LEU A 225 5.50 1.47 -15.48
C LEU A 225 6.39 2.52 -16.15
N HIS A 226 5.85 3.69 -16.48
CA HIS A 226 6.64 4.82 -17.00
C HIS A 226 7.65 5.35 -15.97
N ARG A 227 7.27 5.38 -14.68
CA ARG A 227 8.15 5.79 -13.57
C ARG A 227 9.30 4.79 -13.40
N LEU A 228 9.00 3.48 -13.37
CA LEU A 228 10.01 2.43 -13.27
C LEU A 228 10.98 2.47 -14.46
N ALA A 229 10.46 2.58 -15.68
CA ALA A 229 11.27 2.65 -16.89
C ALA A 229 12.16 3.91 -16.91
N THR A 230 11.63 5.05 -16.44
CA THR A 230 12.39 6.29 -16.32
C THR A 230 13.50 6.18 -15.27
N ALA A 231 13.19 5.62 -14.09
CA ALA A 231 14.16 5.40 -13.02
C ALA A 231 15.30 4.46 -13.44
N SER A 232 15.00 3.46 -14.28
CA SER A 232 15.96 2.50 -14.81
C SER A 232 16.63 2.93 -16.12
N ASN A 233 16.22 4.06 -16.71
CA ASN A 233 16.69 4.56 -18.01
C ASN A 233 16.52 3.54 -19.15
N VAL A 234 15.33 2.95 -19.25
CA VAL A 234 14.95 1.92 -20.23
C VAL A 234 13.59 2.22 -20.86
N GLY A 235 13.25 1.52 -21.93
CA GLY A 235 11.91 1.44 -22.48
C GLY A 235 11.22 0.15 -22.14
N PHE A 236 10.02 -0.05 -22.67
CA PHE A 236 9.27 -1.28 -22.49
C PHE A 236 8.36 -1.60 -23.69
N ALA A 237 8.07 -2.88 -23.86
CA ALA A 237 7.09 -3.39 -24.81
C ALA A 237 6.11 -4.30 -24.07
N VAL A 238 4.94 -3.76 -23.73
CA VAL A 238 3.84 -4.50 -23.10
C VAL A 238 3.03 -5.20 -24.17
N THR A 239 2.72 -6.48 -23.97
CA THR A 239 1.97 -7.32 -24.92
C THR A 239 0.53 -7.53 -24.49
N GLN A 240 0.23 -7.35 -23.20
CA GLN A 240 -1.12 -7.49 -22.65
C GLN A 240 -1.24 -6.80 -21.29
N ILE A 241 -2.44 -6.36 -20.94
CA ILE A 241 -2.80 -5.91 -19.59
C ILE A 241 -3.79 -6.92 -19.00
N PRO A 242 -3.52 -7.54 -17.85
CA PRO A 242 -4.43 -8.48 -17.20
C PRO A 242 -5.59 -7.73 -16.53
N VAL A 243 -6.68 -7.56 -17.25
CA VAL A 243 -7.87 -6.83 -16.78
C VAL A 243 -8.68 -7.70 -15.85
N ALA A 244 -9.09 -7.18 -14.70
CA ALA A 244 -9.98 -7.88 -13.78
C ALA A 244 -11.38 -8.09 -14.39
N VAL A 245 -12.00 -9.21 -14.04
CA VAL A 245 -13.40 -9.46 -14.44
C VAL A 245 -14.29 -8.37 -13.85
N GLY A 246 -15.07 -7.71 -14.70
CA GLY A 246 -15.92 -6.58 -14.32
C GLY A 246 -15.25 -5.20 -14.41
N ALA A 247 -13.94 -5.13 -14.62
CA ALA A 247 -13.22 -3.90 -14.93
C ALA A 247 -13.14 -3.67 -16.46
N THR A 248 -12.90 -2.43 -16.85
CA THR A 248 -12.58 -2.05 -18.22
C THR A 248 -11.06 -1.97 -18.40
N LEU A 249 -10.58 -2.04 -19.64
CA LEU A 249 -9.16 -1.83 -19.95
C LEU A 249 -8.67 -0.45 -19.46
N GLN A 250 -9.50 0.58 -19.58
CA GLN A 250 -9.15 1.92 -19.10
C GLN A 250 -8.97 1.95 -17.57
N GLU A 251 -9.85 1.27 -16.82
CA GLU A 251 -9.71 1.15 -15.36
C GLU A 251 -8.43 0.38 -14.99
N ALA A 252 -8.08 -0.65 -15.73
CA ALA A 252 -6.84 -1.42 -15.50
C ALA A 252 -5.57 -0.61 -15.81
N ILE A 253 -5.62 0.29 -16.80
CA ILE A 253 -4.46 1.10 -17.19
C ILE A 253 -4.27 2.31 -16.30
N SER A 254 -5.33 3.10 -16.08
CA SER A 254 -5.28 4.40 -15.42
C SER A 254 -5.94 4.46 -14.05
N GLY A 255 -6.63 3.39 -13.65
CA GLY A 255 -7.16 3.27 -12.31
C GLY A 255 -6.03 3.02 -11.31
N GLY A 256 -5.94 3.86 -10.30
CA GLY A 256 -4.99 3.66 -9.20
C GLY A 256 -5.52 2.68 -8.14
N GLU A 257 -4.71 2.51 -7.10
CA GLU A 257 -5.05 1.82 -5.85
C GLU A 257 -5.28 0.31 -5.97
N ASP A 258 -4.75 -0.34 -7.02
CA ASP A 258 -4.77 -1.80 -7.11
C ASP A 258 -3.77 -2.46 -6.14
N TYR A 259 -2.68 -1.74 -5.78
CA TYR A 259 -1.62 -2.19 -4.88
C TYR A 259 -1.06 -3.58 -5.22
N GLU A 260 -1.07 -3.92 -6.50
CA GLU A 260 -0.31 -5.04 -7.04
C GLU A 260 1.16 -4.62 -7.22
N LEU A 261 2.08 -5.58 -7.35
CA LEU A 261 3.48 -5.29 -7.63
C LEU A 261 3.78 -5.40 -9.12
N LEU A 262 4.53 -4.43 -9.62
CA LEU A 262 5.18 -4.42 -10.92
C LEU A 262 6.62 -4.88 -10.72
N ILE A 263 7.01 -5.99 -11.35
CA ILE A 263 8.29 -6.68 -11.13
C ILE A 263 9.00 -6.84 -12.47
N THR A 264 10.31 -6.63 -12.51
CA THR A 264 11.15 -6.98 -13.64
C THR A 264 12.20 -8.01 -13.24
N THR A 265 12.52 -8.95 -14.12
CA THR A 265 13.51 -9.98 -13.86
C THR A 265 14.13 -10.54 -15.13
N SER A 266 15.41 -10.91 -15.07
CA SER A 266 16.10 -11.67 -16.12
C SER A 266 15.92 -13.19 -15.97
N ASP A 267 15.33 -13.67 -14.87
CA ASP A 267 15.09 -15.09 -14.59
C ASP A 267 13.61 -15.34 -14.25
N PRO A 268 12.74 -15.38 -15.28
CA PRO A 268 11.30 -15.55 -15.10
C PRO A 268 10.92 -16.89 -14.48
N GLU A 269 11.67 -17.95 -14.75
CA GLU A 269 11.38 -19.28 -14.22
C GLU A 269 11.66 -19.34 -12.71
N LYS A 270 12.77 -18.75 -12.25
CA LYS A 270 13.06 -18.62 -10.84
C LYS A 270 12.03 -17.78 -10.11
N LEU A 271 11.57 -16.67 -10.72
CA LEU A 271 10.49 -15.86 -10.13
C LEU A 271 9.23 -16.70 -9.92
N ARG A 272 8.75 -17.42 -10.95
CA ARG A 272 7.56 -18.26 -10.87
C ARG A 272 7.71 -19.38 -9.85
N SER A 273 8.86 -20.09 -9.85
CA SER A 273 9.11 -21.18 -8.90
C SER A 273 9.15 -20.69 -7.46
N THR A 274 9.81 -19.57 -7.17
CA THR A 274 9.85 -18.98 -5.83
C THR A 274 8.46 -18.62 -5.31
N PHE A 275 7.60 -18.04 -6.15
CA PHE A 275 6.21 -17.76 -5.79
C PHE A 275 5.45 -19.05 -5.45
N LEU A 276 5.55 -20.09 -6.29
CA LEU A 276 4.85 -21.37 -6.09
C LEU A 276 5.36 -22.10 -4.84
N GLU A 277 6.66 -22.11 -4.59
CA GLU A 277 7.27 -22.71 -3.40
C GLU A 277 6.79 -22.08 -2.09
N ARG A 278 6.41 -20.77 -2.14
CA ARG A 278 5.81 -20.05 -1.03
C ARG A 278 4.29 -20.18 -0.96
N GLY A 279 3.66 -20.95 -1.84
CA GLY A 279 2.21 -21.12 -1.94
C GLY A 279 1.48 -19.90 -2.50
N LEU A 280 2.22 -18.99 -3.16
CA LEU A 280 1.67 -17.81 -3.81
C LEU A 280 1.21 -18.12 -5.23
N LYS A 281 0.31 -17.29 -5.77
CA LYS A 281 -0.07 -17.36 -7.18
C LYS A 281 1.11 -16.89 -8.03
N ALA A 282 1.37 -17.60 -9.14
CA ALA A 282 2.38 -17.18 -10.09
C ALA A 282 2.06 -15.78 -10.65
N PRO A 283 3.05 -14.88 -10.73
CA PRO A 283 2.86 -13.56 -11.30
C PRO A 283 2.59 -13.64 -12.81
N ILE A 284 1.89 -12.66 -13.34
CA ILE A 284 1.42 -12.61 -14.72
C ILE A 284 2.43 -11.82 -15.55
N SER A 285 3.00 -12.46 -16.59
CA SER A 285 3.86 -11.79 -17.55
C SER A 285 3.05 -10.85 -18.44
N ILE A 286 3.55 -9.63 -18.61
CA ILE A 286 2.87 -8.60 -19.40
C ILE A 286 3.72 -8.02 -20.54
N GLY A 287 5.01 -8.30 -20.60
CA GLY A 287 5.89 -7.76 -21.62
C GLY A 287 7.36 -7.86 -21.28
N THR A 288 8.17 -7.02 -21.93
CA THR A 288 9.63 -7.01 -21.77
C THR A 288 10.19 -5.59 -21.70
N ILE A 289 11.32 -5.45 -21.03
CA ILE A 289 12.13 -4.23 -21.00
C ILE A 289 12.97 -4.15 -22.27
N VAL A 290 13.00 -2.97 -22.92
CA VAL A 290 13.80 -2.71 -24.11
C VAL A 290 14.86 -1.63 -23.85
N SER A 291 15.92 -1.63 -24.64
CA SER A 291 17.09 -0.75 -24.41
C SER A 291 16.84 0.72 -24.69
N ASP A 292 15.93 1.04 -25.63
CA ASP A 292 15.62 2.43 -25.99
C ASP A 292 14.63 3.04 -24.99
N PRO A 293 15.02 4.05 -24.17
CA PRO A 293 14.14 4.68 -23.20
C PRO A 293 12.94 5.42 -23.80
N ALA A 294 13.00 5.75 -25.09
CA ALA A 294 11.89 6.39 -25.81
C ALA A 294 10.86 5.36 -26.31
N SER A 295 11.25 4.08 -26.43
CA SER A 295 10.35 3.02 -26.87
C SER A 295 9.47 2.54 -25.72
N ARG A 296 8.22 2.99 -25.69
CA ARG A 296 7.22 2.65 -24.66
C ARG A 296 5.92 2.27 -25.34
N THR A 297 5.65 0.98 -25.43
CA THR A 297 4.55 0.48 -26.26
C THR A 297 3.64 -0.51 -25.51
N LEU A 298 2.36 -0.49 -25.90
CA LEU A 298 1.37 -1.52 -25.58
C LEU A 298 0.85 -2.09 -26.91
N GLU A 299 0.98 -3.42 -27.08
CA GLU A 299 0.58 -4.13 -28.32
C GLU A 299 1.18 -3.51 -29.60
N GLY A 300 2.41 -2.99 -29.49
CA GLY A 300 3.11 -2.34 -30.59
C GLY A 300 2.72 -0.87 -30.88
N HIS A 301 1.77 -0.31 -30.15
CA HIS A 301 1.36 1.09 -30.24
C HIS A 301 1.98 1.93 -29.11
N PRO A 302 2.21 3.24 -29.30
CA PRO A 302 2.67 4.11 -28.22
C PRO A 302 1.77 3.98 -26.97
N PHE A 303 2.41 3.77 -25.81
CA PHE A 303 1.71 3.71 -24.53
C PHE A 303 1.91 5.01 -23.79
N GLU A 304 0.91 5.87 -23.87
CA GLU A 304 0.95 7.19 -23.27
C GLU A 304 0.84 7.13 -21.75
N LYS A 305 1.45 8.11 -21.06
CA LYS A 305 1.29 8.24 -19.62
C LYS A 305 -0.15 8.56 -19.26
N GLN A 306 -0.74 7.75 -18.42
CA GLN A 306 -2.09 7.96 -17.88
C GLN A 306 -2.23 7.27 -16.53
N GLY A 307 -2.80 7.97 -15.57
CA GLY A 307 -2.93 7.51 -14.19
C GLY A 307 -3.43 8.61 -13.29
N TRP A 308 -3.44 8.35 -12.00
CA TRP A 308 -3.82 9.34 -11.01
C TRP A 308 -2.64 10.28 -10.70
N GLU A 309 -2.90 11.58 -10.64
CA GLU A 309 -1.93 12.59 -10.20
C GLU A 309 -2.61 13.58 -9.24
N HIS A 310 -1.97 13.83 -8.10
CA HIS A 310 -2.42 14.88 -7.19
C HIS A 310 -2.29 16.25 -7.84
N GLN A 311 -3.33 17.06 -7.71
CA GLN A 311 -3.26 18.49 -8.09
C GLN A 311 -2.66 19.25 -6.90
N LEU A 312 -1.37 19.53 -6.94
CA LEU A 312 -0.62 20.27 -5.93
C LEU A 312 -0.48 21.74 -6.31
#